data_c4188614c086ce6216d529f96cdd99f7
#
_entry.id   c4188614c086ce6216d529f96cdd99f7
#
_cell.length_a   1.000
_cell.length_b   1.000
_cell.length_c   1.000
_cell.angle_alpha   90.00
_cell.angle_beta   90.00
_cell.angle_gamma   90.00
#
_symmetry.space_group_name_H-M   'P 1'
#
loop_
_entity.id
_entity.type
_entity.pdbx_description
1 polymer ?
#
loop_
_entity_poly.entity_id
_entity_poly.type
_entity_poly.pdbx_seq_one_letter_code
_entity_poly.pdbx_strand_id
1 'polypeptide(L)'
;MAELDAETRGRFMRLSTTNVADALDAFGLKGATYGIRPLWEGAGKIVGRAVTVKIAAAGLTRSKNHLGVKAIDAAAPGDVIVIDNGGRLDTSCWGGILANGAKMKGVSAVVVDGAVRDLDDCIEVQFPVYARGTVVATARGRIMEEATNVMIQFAGVQVRPGDVVVGDRSGVVIVPQEKLGEVLAKAEELYGKEEQMVAEIRAGASMLEVDEKYNYEKMLK
;
A
#
# COMPACT_ATOMS: atom_id res chain seq x y z
N MET A 1 -4.46 17.81 -7.49
CA MET A 1 -4.83 16.39 -7.47
C MET A 1 -6.21 16.28 -6.85
N ALA A 2 -7.10 15.45 -7.40
CA ALA A 2 -8.41 15.23 -6.78
C ALA A 2 -8.21 14.61 -5.40
N GLU A 3 -8.98 15.05 -4.42
CA GLU A 3 -8.93 14.50 -3.08
C GLU A 3 -9.63 13.14 -3.05
N LEU A 4 -9.04 12.16 -2.35
CA LEU A 4 -9.74 10.90 -2.07
C LEU A 4 -10.81 11.21 -1.02
N ASP A 5 -12.07 11.34 -1.45
CA ASP A 5 -13.17 11.68 -0.55
C ASP A 5 -13.44 10.57 0.48
N ALA A 6 -14.08 10.94 1.57
CA ALA A 6 -14.34 10.05 2.70
C ALA A 6 -15.25 8.86 2.31
N GLU A 7 -16.18 9.05 1.37
CA GLU A 7 -17.07 8.01 0.89
C GLU A 7 -16.29 6.95 0.11
N THR A 8 -15.53 7.36 -0.92
CA THR A 8 -14.68 6.48 -1.73
C THR A 8 -13.68 5.72 -0.87
N ARG A 9 -13.02 6.41 0.06
CA ARG A 9 -12.13 5.78 1.04
C ARG A 9 -12.86 4.73 1.87
N GLY A 10 -14.04 5.05 2.40
CA GLY A 10 -14.86 4.13 3.20
C GLY A 10 -15.29 2.88 2.42
N ARG A 11 -15.55 3.02 1.13
CA ARG A 11 -15.86 1.90 0.23
C ARG A 11 -14.66 0.96 0.07
N PHE A 12 -13.46 1.48 -0.22
CA PHE A 12 -12.23 0.66 -0.26
C PHE A 12 -11.89 0.01 1.09
N MET A 13 -12.19 0.66 2.20
CA MET A 13 -11.96 0.08 3.53
C MET A 13 -12.79 -1.20 3.79
N ARG A 14 -13.89 -1.42 3.08
CA ARG A 14 -14.70 -2.65 3.18
C ARG A 14 -14.17 -3.80 2.32
N LEU A 15 -13.43 -3.51 1.25
CA LEU A 15 -12.92 -4.48 0.29
C LEU A 15 -11.58 -5.06 0.72
N SER A 16 -11.32 -6.34 0.51
CA SER A 16 -9.98 -6.91 0.67
C SER A 16 -9.02 -6.42 -0.42
N THR A 17 -7.71 -6.49 -0.17
CA THR A 17 -6.71 -6.21 -1.22
C THR A 17 -6.84 -7.19 -2.39
N THR A 18 -7.31 -8.42 -2.15
CA THR A 18 -7.55 -9.43 -3.20
C THR A 18 -8.69 -9.02 -4.11
N ASN A 19 -9.84 -8.55 -3.58
CA ASN A 19 -10.93 -8.04 -4.43
C ASN A 19 -10.49 -6.88 -5.31
N VAL A 20 -9.65 -5.99 -4.78
CA VAL A 20 -9.12 -4.86 -5.54
C VAL A 20 -8.11 -5.31 -6.60
N ALA A 21 -7.27 -6.30 -6.29
CA ALA A 21 -6.33 -6.89 -7.25
C ALA A 21 -7.07 -7.57 -8.41
N ASP A 22 -8.07 -8.38 -8.11
CA ASP A 22 -8.90 -9.08 -9.10
C ASP A 22 -9.65 -8.08 -10.01
N ALA A 23 -10.14 -6.98 -9.43
CA ALA A 23 -10.75 -5.91 -10.22
C ALA A 23 -9.74 -5.24 -11.17
N LEU A 24 -8.49 -5.03 -10.75
CA LEU A 24 -7.44 -4.50 -11.61
C LEU A 24 -7.11 -5.49 -12.73
N ASP A 25 -6.99 -6.78 -12.42
CA ASP A 25 -6.72 -7.83 -13.41
C ASP A 25 -7.84 -7.90 -14.47
N ALA A 26 -9.11 -7.72 -14.09
CA ALA A 26 -10.23 -7.64 -15.04
C ALA A 26 -10.09 -6.48 -16.06
N PHE A 27 -9.36 -5.43 -15.71
CA PHE A 27 -9.02 -4.32 -16.62
C PHE A 27 -7.63 -4.46 -17.27
N GLY A 28 -6.93 -5.57 -17.05
CA GLY A 28 -5.56 -5.78 -17.55
C GLY A 28 -4.52 -4.86 -16.89
N LEU A 29 -4.81 -4.35 -15.70
CA LEU A 29 -3.94 -3.45 -14.93
C LEU A 29 -3.14 -4.21 -13.88
N LYS A 30 -1.85 -3.91 -13.76
CA LYS A 30 -0.99 -4.48 -12.72
C LYS A 30 -0.95 -3.53 -11.51
N GLY A 31 -1.55 -3.93 -10.39
CA GLY A 31 -1.54 -3.14 -9.16
C GLY A 31 -1.14 -3.93 -7.93
N ALA A 32 -1.16 -5.25 -7.97
CA ALA A 32 -0.75 -6.10 -6.86
C ALA A 32 0.78 -6.06 -6.68
N THR A 33 1.23 -5.65 -5.50
CA THR A 33 2.64 -5.68 -5.11
C THR A 33 3.01 -7.03 -4.50
N TYR A 34 4.31 -7.35 -4.46
CA TYR A 34 4.76 -8.59 -3.83
C TYR A 34 5.84 -8.36 -2.79
N GLY A 35 5.78 -9.16 -1.72
CA GLY A 35 6.75 -9.12 -0.63
C GLY A 35 6.60 -7.95 0.35
N ILE A 36 5.53 -7.15 0.23
CA ILE A 36 5.20 -6.04 1.14
C ILE A 36 4.09 -6.51 2.08
N ARG A 37 4.33 -6.43 3.40
CA ARG A 37 3.36 -6.86 4.40
C ARG A 37 3.34 -5.91 5.58
N PRO A 38 2.25 -5.87 6.37
CA PRO A 38 2.27 -5.19 7.66
C PRO A 38 3.33 -5.83 8.55
N LEU A 39 4.15 -5.01 9.21
CA LEU A 39 5.23 -5.52 10.07
C LEU A 39 4.79 -5.82 11.50
N TRP A 40 3.57 -5.47 11.86
CA TRP A 40 3.00 -5.80 13.17
C TRP A 40 1.47 -5.96 13.06
N GLU A 41 0.90 -6.69 13.98
CA GLU A 41 -0.48 -7.14 13.89
C GLU A 41 -1.51 -5.99 13.91
N GLY A 42 -1.24 -4.95 14.69
CA GLY A 42 -2.10 -3.77 14.82
C GLY A 42 -1.95 -2.72 13.71
N ALA A 43 -1.09 -2.95 12.70
CA ALA A 43 -0.97 -2.02 11.56
C ALA A 43 -2.30 -1.81 10.83
N GLY A 44 -3.20 -2.81 10.91
CA GLY A 44 -4.56 -2.69 10.41
C GLY A 44 -4.65 -2.58 8.89
N LYS A 45 -5.82 -2.19 8.41
CA LYS A 45 -6.07 -1.89 7.01
C LYS A 45 -5.78 -0.43 6.71
N ILE A 46 -5.22 -0.14 5.55
CA ILE A 46 -4.88 1.22 5.13
C ILE A 46 -5.49 1.53 3.76
N VAL A 47 -5.97 2.74 3.59
CA VAL A 47 -6.41 3.32 2.32
C VAL A 47 -6.01 4.80 2.30
N GLY A 48 -5.28 5.24 1.29
CA GLY A 48 -4.88 6.63 1.15
C GLY A 48 -4.19 6.92 -0.18
N ARG A 49 -4.00 8.19 -0.50
CA ARG A 49 -3.29 8.59 -1.72
C ARG A 49 -1.78 8.45 -1.51
N ALA A 50 -1.09 8.05 -2.55
CA ALA A 50 0.36 7.90 -2.55
C ALA A 50 1.08 9.26 -2.56
N VAL A 51 1.93 9.48 -1.56
CA VAL A 51 3.02 10.45 -1.59
C VAL A 51 4.30 9.67 -1.80
N THR A 52 4.89 9.76 -2.98
CA THR A 52 5.97 8.88 -3.41
C THR A 52 7.35 9.43 -3.04
N VAL A 53 8.26 8.53 -2.69
CA VAL A 53 9.67 8.82 -2.40
C VAL A 53 10.55 7.86 -3.19
N LYS A 54 11.49 8.39 -3.94
CA LYS A 54 12.51 7.61 -4.65
C LYS A 54 13.83 7.69 -3.91
N ILE A 55 14.39 6.53 -3.60
CA ILE A 55 15.66 6.38 -2.91
C ILE A 55 16.75 5.94 -3.89
N ALA A 56 17.96 6.49 -3.70
CA ALA A 56 19.15 6.09 -4.42
C ALA A 56 20.29 5.75 -3.46
N ALA A 57 21.31 5.05 -3.95
CA ALA A 57 22.54 4.85 -3.20
C ALA A 57 23.24 6.20 -2.93
N ALA A 58 23.79 6.37 -1.74
CA ALA A 58 24.60 7.54 -1.43
C ALA A 58 25.92 7.50 -2.25
N GLY A 59 26.33 8.68 -2.73
CA GLY A 59 27.54 8.86 -3.51
C GLY A 59 28.12 10.26 -3.28
N LEU A 60 28.68 10.84 -4.33
CA LEU A 60 29.17 12.24 -4.30
C LEU A 60 27.99 13.22 -4.20
N THR A 61 26.89 12.93 -4.86
CA THR A 61 25.62 13.69 -4.71
C THR A 61 24.96 13.29 -3.39
N ARG A 62 24.49 14.30 -2.65
CA ARG A 62 23.82 14.09 -1.35
C ARG A 62 22.53 14.90 -1.30
N SER A 63 21.51 14.35 -0.65
CA SER A 63 20.31 15.10 -0.30
C SER A 63 20.62 16.13 0.77
N LYS A 64 19.97 17.32 0.69
CA LYS A 64 20.08 18.36 1.73
C LYS A 64 19.37 17.96 3.03
N ASN A 65 18.27 17.23 2.90
CA ASN A 65 17.42 16.83 4.01
C ASN A 65 17.55 15.33 4.26
N HIS A 66 17.20 14.89 5.44
CA HIS A 66 17.02 13.47 5.72
C HIS A 66 15.87 12.92 4.86
N LEU A 67 16.03 11.68 4.38
CA LEU A 67 15.02 11.04 3.53
C LEU A 67 13.65 10.98 4.24
N GLY A 68 12.58 11.13 3.47
CA GLY A 68 11.19 11.05 3.94
C GLY A 68 10.64 12.34 4.56
N VAL A 69 11.49 13.28 4.99
CA VAL A 69 11.03 14.55 5.63
C VAL A 69 10.17 15.36 4.68
N LYS A 70 10.58 15.52 3.43
CA LYS A 70 9.80 16.27 2.42
C LYS A 70 8.47 15.59 2.11
N ALA A 71 8.43 14.26 2.11
CA ALA A 71 7.20 13.51 1.88
C ALA A 71 6.21 13.73 3.03
N ILE A 72 6.68 13.73 4.28
CA ILE A 72 5.85 14.04 5.45
C ILE A 72 5.28 15.46 5.35
N ASP A 73 6.10 16.45 4.99
CA ASP A 73 5.64 17.83 4.85
C ASP A 73 4.62 18.00 3.72
N ALA A 74 4.81 17.30 2.60
CA ALA A 74 3.93 17.35 1.42
C ALA A 74 2.63 16.57 1.59
N ALA A 75 2.57 15.62 2.53
CA ALA A 75 1.40 14.79 2.76
C ALA A 75 0.25 15.57 3.39
N ALA A 76 -0.98 15.25 2.97
CA ALA A 76 -2.21 15.63 3.65
C ALA A 76 -2.63 14.54 4.66
N PRO A 77 -3.49 14.87 5.65
CA PRO A 77 -4.07 13.86 6.51
C PRO A 77 -4.77 12.77 5.69
N GLY A 78 -4.48 11.53 6.03
CA GLY A 78 -5.03 10.38 5.32
C GLY A 78 -4.19 9.84 4.15
N ASP A 79 -3.16 10.54 3.70
CA ASP A 79 -2.25 10.05 2.66
C ASP A 79 -1.38 8.88 3.18
N VAL A 80 -0.81 8.13 2.25
CA VAL A 80 0.15 7.04 2.50
C VAL A 80 1.48 7.40 1.84
N ILE A 81 2.57 7.35 2.60
CA ILE A 81 3.92 7.54 2.04
C ILE A 81 4.37 6.22 1.42
N VAL A 82 4.79 6.27 0.15
CA VAL A 82 5.24 5.10 -0.64
C VAL A 82 6.71 5.27 -0.98
N ILE A 83 7.58 4.39 -0.46
CA ILE A 83 9.03 4.50 -0.59
C ILE A 83 9.59 3.40 -1.48
N ASP A 84 10.14 3.78 -2.63
CA ASP A 84 10.97 2.93 -3.47
C ASP A 84 12.41 2.91 -2.94
N ASN A 85 12.76 1.86 -2.19
CA ASN A 85 14.13 1.58 -1.75
C ASN A 85 14.76 0.41 -2.55
N GLY A 86 14.19 0.06 -3.70
CA GLY A 86 14.70 -0.95 -4.61
C GLY A 86 14.77 -2.35 -4.01
N GLY A 87 13.90 -2.70 -3.10
CA GLY A 87 13.87 -4.00 -2.42
C GLY A 87 14.99 -4.23 -1.40
N ARG A 88 15.77 -3.22 -1.04
CA ARG A 88 16.94 -3.36 -0.16
C ARG A 88 16.56 -3.80 1.25
N LEU A 89 17.30 -4.79 1.76
CA LEU A 89 17.16 -5.31 3.12
C LEU A 89 18.38 -5.03 4.01
N ASP A 90 19.44 -4.47 3.44
CA ASP A 90 20.70 -4.17 4.13
C ASP A 90 20.71 -2.77 4.79
N THR A 91 19.74 -1.93 4.46
CA THR A 91 19.68 -0.53 4.91
C THR A 91 18.24 -0.08 5.11
N SER A 92 17.96 0.50 6.28
CA SER A 92 16.63 1.05 6.58
C SER A 92 16.41 2.39 5.86
N CYS A 93 15.18 2.64 5.40
CA CYS A 93 14.79 3.95 4.87
C CYS A 93 13.61 4.60 5.62
N TRP A 94 13.18 4.00 6.74
CA TRP A 94 12.18 4.53 7.65
C TRP A 94 12.50 4.14 9.09
N GLY A 95 12.07 4.94 10.06
CA GLY A 95 12.28 4.65 11.48
C GLY A 95 11.41 5.50 12.39
N GLY A 96 11.59 5.37 13.70
CA GLY A 96 10.74 5.93 14.76
C GLY A 96 10.52 7.44 14.67
N ILE A 97 11.56 8.23 14.41
CA ILE A 97 11.44 9.70 14.30
C ILE A 97 10.50 10.08 13.15
N LEU A 98 10.64 9.43 11.99
CA LEU A 98 9.77 9.69 10.83
C LEU A 98 8.34 9.24 11.10
N ALA A 99 8.15 8.09 11.78
CA ALA A 99 6.84 7.59 12.17
C ALA A 99 6.11 8.57 13.10
N ASN A 100 6.79 9.13 14.09
CA ASN A 100 6.25 10.17 14.97
C ASN A 100 5.83 11.41 14.18
N GLY A 101 6.70 11.94 13.30
CA GLY A 101 6.38 13.09 12.46
C GLY A 101 5.20 12.85 11.53
N ALA A 102 5.16 11.69 10.87
CA ALA A 102 4.08 11.27 9.98
C ALA A 102 2.74 11.12 10.74
N LYS A 103 2.76 10.50 11.92
CA LYS A 103 1.59 10.37 12.79
C LYS A 103 1.02 11.72 13.18
N MET A 104 1.86 12.66 13.61
CA MET A 104 1.44 14.01 13.98
C MET A 104 0.88 14.81 12.79
N LYS A 105 1.34 14.54 11.58
CA LYS A 105 0.82 15.13 10.33
C LYS A 105 -0.51 14.53 9.88
N GLY A 106 -0.93 13.40 10.49
CA GLY A 106 -2.14 12.67 10.11
C GLY A 106 -1.95 11.73 8.91
N VAL A 107 -0.72 11.42 8.55
CA VAL A 107 -0.41 10.39 7.54
C VAL A 107 -0.94 9.04 8.01
N SER A 108 -1.63 8.30 7.11
CA SER A 108 -2.26 7.03 7.47
C SER A 108 -1.28 5.89 7.64
N ALA A 109 -0.23 5.85 6.85
CA ALA A 109 0.73 4.75 6.86
C ALA A 109 2.00 5.09 6.07
N VAL A 110 3.02 4.26 6.23
CA VAL A 110 4.12 4.14 5.28
C VAL A 110 4.16 2.74 4.67
N VAL A 111 4.39 2.64 3.36
CA VAL A 111 4.67 1.40 2.65
C VAL A 111 6.04 1.49 2.00
N VAL A 112 6.88 0.47 2.19
CA VAL A 112 8.32 0.52 1.86
C VAL A 112 8.72 -0.69 1.02
N ASP A 113 9.21 -0.46 -0.18
CA ASP A 113 9.90 -1.50 -0.95
C ASP A 113 11.34 -1.65 -0.45
N GLY A 114 11.49 -2.25 0.73
CA GLY A 114 12.76 -2.41 1.41
C GLY A 114 12.60 -2.65 2.90
N ALA A 115 13.66 -2.37 3.68
CA ALA A 115 13.67 -2.52 5.12
C ALA A 115 13.46 -1.20 5.87
N VAL A 116 12.91 -1.33 7.07
CA VAL A 116 12.73 -0.27 8.07
C VAL A 116 13.46 -0.61 9.36
N ARG A 117 13.52 0.32 10.31
CA ARG A 117 14.03 0.10 11.66
C ARG A 117 13.13 0.73 12.72
N ASP A 118 13.51 0.63 13.98
CA ASP A 118 12.81 1.24 15.13
C ASP A 118 11.31 0.84 15.14
N LEU A 119 11.04 -0.47 14.90
CA LEU A 119 9.64 -0.95 14.77
C LEU A 119 8.87 -0.76 16.08
N ASP A 120 9.54 -0.93 17.23
CA ASP A 120 8.93 -0.74 18.54
C ASP A 120 8.42 0.70 18.72
N ASP A 121 9.18 1.70 18.28
CA ASP A 121 8.76 3.11 18.30
C ASP A 121 7.52 3.33 17.39
N CYS A 122 7.48 2.66 16.22
CA CYS A 122 6.34 2.73 15.31
C CYS A 122 5.08 2.11 15.95
N ILE A 123 5.24 1.01 16.68
CA ILE A 123 4.17 0.33 17.41
C ILE A 123 3.68 1.22 18.55
N GLU A 124 4.58 1.82 19.33
CA GLU A 124 4.24 2.70 20.45
C GLU A 124 3.32 3.84 20.00
N VAL A 125 3.64 4.50 18.88
CA VAL A 125 2.81 5.59 18.34
C VAL A 125 1.64 5.09 17.47
N GLN A 126 1.44 3.78 17.38
CA GLN A 126 0.37 3.16 16.57
C GLN A 126 0.40 3.66 15.11
N PHE A 127 1.59 3.70 14.51
CA PHE A 127 1.76 4.11 13.12
C PHE A 127 1.90 2.89 12.21
N PRO A 128 1.00 2.68 11.23
CA PRO A 128 1.04 1.54 10.33
C PRO A 128 2.28 1.55 9.43
N VAL A 129 3.03 0.44 9.46
CA VAL A 129 4.22 0.22 8.64
C VAL A 129 4.08 -1.07 7.87
N TYR A 130 4.19 -0.97 6.55
CA TYR A 130 4.22 -2.09 5.62
C TYR A 130 5.56 -2.11 4.91
N ALA A 131 6.27 -3.23 4.93
CA ALA A 131 7.59 -3.32 4.32
C ALA A 131 7.97 -4.76 3.99
N ARG A 132 9.16 -4.95 3.41
CA ARG A 132 9.76 -6.28 3.20
C ARG A 132 10.32 -6.87 4.48
N GLY A 133 10.72 -6.04 5.46
CA GLY A 133 11.30 -6.48 6.71
C GLY A 133 11.96 -5.36 7.49
N THR A 134 12.73 -5.74 8.51
CA THR A 134 13.44 -4.83 9.39
C THR A 134 14.95 -5.01 9.30
N VAL A 135 15.73 -3.95 9.59
CA VAL A 135 17.19 -3.98 9.69
C VAL A 135 17.66 -2.88 10.64
N VAL A 136 18.68 -3.14 11.41
CA VAL A 136 19.25 -2.14 12.36
C VAL A 136 20.11 -1.07 11.70
N ALA A 137 20.57 -1.30 10.47
CA ALA A 137 21.50 -0.42 9.77
C ALA A 137 20.81 0.89 9.35
N THR A 138 21.46 2.02 9.67
CA THR A 138 20.97 3.37 9.33
C THR A 138 21.11 3.71 7.84
N ALA A 139 20.20 4.53 7.33
CA ALA A 139 20.26 5.16 6.00
C ALA A 139 21.50 6.08 5.81
N ARG A 140 21.95 6.71 6.90
CA ARG A 140 22.97 7.76 6.85
C ARG A 140 24.27 7.26 6.20
N GLY A 141 24.68 7.95 5.12
CA GLY A 141 25.89 7.62 4.37
C GLY A 141 25.74 6.40 3.43
N ARG A 142 24.61 5.70 3.40
CA ARG A 142 24.36 4.51 2.56
C ARG A 142 23.39 4.78 1.43
N ILE A 143 22.32 5.49 1.74
CA ILE A 143 21.27 5.86 0.79
C ILE A 143 20.91 7.34 0.94
N MET A 144 20.23 7.89 -0.06
CA MET A 144 19.72 9.26 -0.08
C MET A 144 18.36 9.33 -0.75
N GLU A 145 17.58 10.34 -0.40
CA GLU A 145 16.37 10.67 -1.15
C GLU A 145 16.78 11.31 -2.49
N GLU A 146 16.42 10.66 -3.59
CA GLU A 146 16.62 11.19 -4.95
C GLU A 146 15.54 12.22 -5.27
N ALA A 147 14.27 11.85 -5.04
CA ALA A 147 13.13 12.70 -5.35
C ALA A 147 11.90 12.35 -4.49
N THR A 148 11.01 13.33 -4.34
CA THR A 148 9.69 13.20 -3.71
C THR A 148 8.62 13.60 -4.72
N ASN A 149 7.44 12.96 -4.66
CA ASN A 149 6.30 13.19 -5.57
C ASN A 149 6.67 13.04 -7.05
N VAL A 150 7.40 11.98 -7.36
CA VAL A 150 7.71 11.52 -8.73
C VAL A 150 7.16 10.12 -8.94
N MET A 151 7.03 9.70 -10.19
CA MET A 151 6.73 8.31 -10.52
C MET A 151 7.87 7.39 -10.03
N ILE A 152 7.52 6.29 -9.39
CA ILE A 152 8.45 5.29 -8.86
C ILE A 152 8.09 3.88 -9.31
N GLN A 153 9.04 2.95 -9.15
CA GLN A 153 8.79 1.51 -9.22
C GLN A 153 8.70 0.97 -7.80
N PHE A 154 7.56 0.42 -7.42
CA PHE A 154 7.32 -0.06 -6.08
C PHE A 154 6.92 -1.53 -6.11
N ALA A 155 7.81 -2.42 -5.66
CA ALA A 155 7.56 -3.86 -5.58
C ALA A 155 6.92 -4.46 -6.85
N GLY A 156 7.44 -4.08 -8.03
CA GLY A 156 6.98 -4.56 -9.34
C GLY A 156 5.85 -3.75 -9.98
N VAL A 157 5.35 -2.71 -9.31
CA VAL A 157 4.24 -1.87 -9.78
C VAL A 157 4.72 -0.43 -10.02
N GLN A 158 4.27 0.20 -11.10
CA GLN A 158 4.45 1.64 -11.30
C GLN A 158 3.50 2.39 -10.37
N VAL A 159 4.02 3.36 -9.61
CA VAL A 159 3.23 4.21 -8.70
C VAL A 159 3.49 5.68 -9.00
N ARG A 160 2.43 6.43 -9.20
CA ARG A 160 2.48 7.89 -9.39
C ARG A 160 1.94 8.60 -8.15
N PRO A 161 2.38 9.82 -7.89
CA PRO A 161 1.77 10.65 -6.86
C PRO A 161 0.25 10.76 -7.06
N GLY A 162 -0.51 10.47 -6.01
CA GLY A 162 -1.98 10.50 -6.04
C GLY A 162 -2.67 9.19 -6.39
N ASP A 163 -1.97 8.17 -6.87
CA ASP A 163 -2.52 6.81 -6.98
C ASP A 163 -2.99 6.33 -5.60
N VAL A 164 -4.02 5.47 -5.56
CA VAL A 164 -4.58 5.03 -4.28
C VAL A 164 -3.91 3.74 -3.82
N VAL A 165 -3.43 3.77 -2.58
CA VAL A 165 -2.84 2.62 -1.89
C VAL A 165 -3.90 1.96 -1.05
N VAL A 166 -4.09 0.66 -1.23
CA VAL A 166 -4.92 -0.18 -0.36
C VAL A 166 -4.04 -1.28 0.23
N GLY A 167 -4.01 -1.40 1.54
CA GLY A 167 -3.21 -2.41 2.22
C GLY A 167 -3.98 -3.14 3.30
N ASP A 168 -3.74 -4.44 3.44
CA ASP A 168 -4.23 -5.30 4.50
C ASP A 168 -3.21 -6.39 4.86
N ARG A 169 -3.61 -7.43 5.59
CA ARG A 169 -2.71 -8.54 5.99
C ARG A 169 -2.16 -9.34 4.81
N SER A 170 -2.85 -9.34 3.66
CA SER A 170 -2.41 -10.05 2.45
C SER A 170 -1.31 -9.30 1.71
N GLY A 171 -1.29 -7.97 1.81
CA GLY A 171 -0.28 -7.14 1.17
C GLY A 171 -0.79 -5.75 0.81
N VAL A 172 -0.24 -5.21 -0.26
CA VAL A 172 -0.53 -3.86 -0.76
C VAL A 172 -0.90 -3.91 -2.24
N VAL A 173 -1.93 -3.16 -2.61
CA VAL A 173 -2.39 -2.96 -3.99
C VAL A 173 -2.39 -1.46 -4.30
N ILE A 174 -2.01 -1.11 -5.52
CA ILE A 174 -1.98 0.26 -6.02
C ILE A 174 -3.05 0.41 -7.11
N VAL A 175 -3.92 1.38 -6.94
CA VAL A 175 -4.99 1.70 -7.90
C VAL A 175 -4.66 3.01 -8.60
N PRO A 176 -4.50 3.03 -9.94
CA PRO A 176 -4.29 4.26 -10.68
C PRO A 176 -5.46 5.24 -10.49
N GLN A 177 -5.15 6.50 -10.22
CA GLN A 177 -6.15 7.53 -9.92
C GLN A 177 -7.23 7.63 -11.01
N GLU A 178 -6.85 7.50 -12.29
CA GLU A 178 -7.77 7.62 -13.43
C GLU A 178 -8.76 6.45 -13.53
N LYS A 179 -8.46 5.34 -12.88
CA LYS A 179 -9.29 4.11 -12.89
C LYS A 179 -10.01 3.86 -11.58
N LEU A 180 -9.91 4.79 -10.63
CA LEU A 180 -10.39 4.61 -9.27
C LEU A 180 -11.86 4.18 -9.21
N GLY A 181 -12.75 4.88 -9.93
CA GLY A 181 -14.18 4.58 -9.91
C GLY A 181 -14.53 3.24 -10.57
N GLU A 182 -13.88 2.93 -11.71
CA GLU A 182 -14.11 1.68 -12.44
C GLU A 182 -13.64 0.48 -11.61
N VAL A 183 -12.43 0.57 -11.04
CA VAL A 183 -11.85 -0.49 -10.20
C VAL A 183 -12.67 -0.69 -8.92
N LEU A 184 -13.11 0.40 -8.27
CA LEU A 184 -13.95 0.31 -7.07
C LEU A 184 -15.27 -0.40 -7.36
N ALA A 185 -15.97 -0.01 -8.43
CA ALA A 185 -17.24 -0.62 -8.80
C ALA A 185 -17.08 -2.12 -9.11
N LYS A 186 -16.01 -2.50 -9.85
CA LYS A 186 -15.73 -3.90 -10.15
C LYS A 186 -15.34 -4.69 -8.92
N ALA A 187 -14.54 -4.14 -8.03
CA ALA A 187 -14.16 -4.79 -6.78
C ALA A 187 -15.37 -5.04 -5.86
N GLU A 188 -16.33 -4.09 -5.79
CA GLU A 188 -17.58 -4.26 -5.05
C GLU A 188 -18.49 -5.34 -5.70
N GLU A 189 -18.53 -5.42 -7.03
CA GLU A 189 -19.26 -6.50 -7.73
C GLU A 189 -18.69 -7.88 -7.37
N LEU A 190 -17.35 -8.02 -7.44
CA LEU A 190 -16.66 -9.27 -7.10
C LEU A 190 -16.87 -9.64 -5.64
N TYR A 191 -16.69 -8.69 -4.73
CA TYR A 191 -16.93 -8.88 -3.30
C TYR A 191 -18.36 -9.37 -3.02
N GLY A 192 -19.38 -8.77 -3.66
CA GLY A 192 -20.77 -9.18 -3.48
C GLY A 192 -21.06 -10.61 -3.97
N LYS A 193 -20.41 -11.05 -5.05
CA LYS A 193 -20.50 -12.44 -5.54
C LYS A 193 -19.83 -13.41 -4.54
N GLU A 194 -18.65 -13.08 -4.06
CA GLU A 194 -17.93 -13.90 -3.08
C GLU A 194 -18.71 -14.04 -1.78
N GLU A 195 -19.34 -12.98 -1.27
CA GLU A 195 -20.19 -13.03 -0.08
C GLU A 195 -21.38 -14.00 -0.28
N GLN A 196 -21.99 -14.01 -1.47
CA GLN A 196 -23.06 -14.96 -1.80
C GLN A 196 -22.55 -16.39 -1.83
N MET A 197 -21.39 -16.64 -2.48
CA MET A 197 -20.77 -17.97 -2.53
C MET A 197 -20.47 -18.49 -1.12
N VAL A 198 -19.85 -17.64 -0.28
CA VAL A 198 -19.54 -17.99 1.12
C VAL A 198 -20.82 -18.28 1.91
N ALA A 199 -21.89 -17.51 1.70
CA ALA A 199 -23.17 -17.75 2.38
C ALA A 199 -23.78 -19.10 1.99
N GLU A 200 -23.75 -19.49 0.73
CA GLU A 200 -24.25 -20.78 0.24
C GLU A 200 -23.43 -21.97 0.80
N ILE A 201 -22.08 -21.83 0.79
CA ILE A 201 -21.19 -22.83 1.37
C ILE A 201 -21.48 -23.02 2.88
N ARG A 202 -21.65 -21.93 3.61
CA ARG A 202 -22.01 -21.97 5.04
C ARG A 202 -23.38 -22.55 5.30
N ALA A 203 -24.30 -22.47 4.33
CA ALA A 203 -25.62 -23.10 4.37
C ALA A 203 -25.59 -24.60 3.99
N GLY A 204 -24.41 -25.13 3.63
CA GLY A 204 -24.21 -26.57 3.36
C GLY A 204 -24.18 -26.94 1.87
N ALA A 205 -24.17 -25.97 0.95
CA ALA A 205 -23.91 -26.25 -0.46
C ALA A 205 -22.48 -26.79 -0.66
N SER A 206 -22.31 -27.71 -1.60
CA SER A 206 -20.97 -28.23 -1.90
C SER A 206 -20.14 -27.19 -2.68
N MET A 207 -18.81 -27.25 -2.53
CA MET A 207 -17.91 -26.37 -3.30
C MET A 207 -18.10 -26.51 -4.80
N LEU A 208 -18.36 -27.75 -5.28
CA LEU A 208 -18.56 -28.00 -6.71
C LEU A 208 -19.83 -27.31 -7.24
N GLU A 209 -20.95 -27.45 -6.51
CA GLU A 209 -22.22 -26.81 -6.88
C GLU A 209 -22.08 -25.27 -6.93
N VAL A 210 -21.38 -24.67 -5.95
CA VAL A 210 -21.15 -23.23 -5.91
C VAL A 210 -20.23 -22.79 -7.03
N ASP A 211 -19.13 -23.52 -7.30
CA ASP A 211 -18.21 -23.21 -8.40
C ASP A 211 -18.92 -23.23 -9.76
N GLU A 212 -19.69 -24.30 -10.04
CA GLU A 212 -20.47 -24.42 -11.28
C GLU A 212 -21.51 -23.30 -11.42
N LYS A 213 -22.22 -22.95 -10.34
CA LYS A 213 -23.24 -21.91 -10.33
C LYS A 213 -22.69 -20.52 -10.65
N TYR A 214 -21.59 -20.15 -10.01
CA TYR A 214 -20.98 -18.82 -10.14
C TYR A 214 -19.95 -18.72 -11.25
N ASN A 215 -19.50 -19.87 -11.81
CA ASN A 215 -18.47 -19.95 -12.84
C ASN A 215 -17.19 -19.19 -12.44
N TYR A 216 -16.63 -19.56 -11.28
CA TYR A 216 -15.55 -18.82 -10.58
C TYR A 216 -14.37 -18.50 -11.50
N GLU A 217 -13.93 -19.44 -12.33
CA GLU A 217 -12.85 -19.26 -13.31
C GLU A 217 -13.09 -18.13 -14.34
N LYS A 218 -14.34 -17.71 -14.51
CA LYS A 218 -14.71 -16.65 -15.47
C LYS A 218 -15.15 -15.35 -14.82
N MET A 219 -15.09 -15.25 -13.49
CA MET A 219 -15.58 -14.07 -12.77
C MET A 219 -14.80 -12.79 -13.10
N LEU A 220 -13.55 -12.91 -13.55
CA LEU A 220 -12.69 -11.78 -13.92
C LEU A 220 -12.83 -11.37 -15.40
N LYS A 221 -13.66 -12.03 -16.18
CA LYS A 221 -13.86 -11.76 -17.62
C LYS A 221 -15.01 -10.82 -17.90
#